data_18a5be9c8b79acf6b075da5414bb18a3
#
_entry.id   18a5be9c8b79acf6b075da5414bb18a3
#
_cell.length_a   1.000
_cell.length_b   1.000
_cell.length_c   1.000
_cell.angle_alpha   90.00
_cell.angle_beta   90.00
_cell.angle_gamma   90.00
#
_symmetry.space_group_name_H-M   'P 1'
#
loop_
_entity.id
_entity.type
_entity.pdbx_description
1 polymer ?
#
loop_
_entity_poly.entity_id
_entity_poly.type
_entity_poly.pdbx_seq_one_letter_code
_entity_poly.pdbx_strand_id
1 'polypeptide(L)'
;MGGLPPPPGAAATAVLLQHLAQEVDHVRLDLAQHAETYYFHDGEPDASLASMAGYAADLALQGQHSRDAAVRMSAAMLGGSLENLARTLRAQFLHRGEDARGVFAAYAADHGHPLARA
;
A
#
# COMPACT_ATOMS: atom_id res chain seq x y z
N MET A 1 -26.83 -21.85 12.84
CA MET A 1 -26.56 -20.95 12.93
C MET A 1 -25.91 -20.47 13.78
N GLY A 2 -25.60 -20.32 14.17
CA GLY A 2 -25.00 -19.94 15.10
C GLY A 2 -23.93 -19.07 15.19
N GLY A 3 -23.47 -18.49 14.52
CA GLY A 3 -22.42 -17.52 14.68
C GLY A 3 -22.96 -16.20 15.18
N LEU A 4 -22.20 -15.51 15.93
CA LEU A 4 -22.53 -14.15 16.28
C LEU A 4 -22.50 -13.30 15.01
N PRO A 5 -23.34 -12.28 14.90
CA PRO A 5 -23.26 -11.38 13.78
C PRO A 5 -21.92 -10.64 13.81
N PRO A 6 -21.40 -10.23 12.65
CA PRO A 6 -20.16 -9.47 12.64
C PRO A 6 -20.31 -8.16 13.42
N PRO A 7 -19.22 -7.61 13.94
CA PRO A 7 -19.29 -6.33 14.65
C PRO A 7 -19.85 -5.25 13.76
N PRO A 8 -20.50 -4.24 14.35
CA PRO A 8 -21.01 -3.12 13.54
C PRO A 8 -19.87 -2.51 12.71
N GLY A 9 -20.14 -2.31 11.45
CA GLY A 9 -19.15 -1.71 10.56
C GLY A 9 -18.19 -2.67 9.90
N ALA A 10 -18.23 -3.96 10.24
CA ALA A 10 -17.30 -4.91 9.63
C ALA A 10 -17.46 -4.99 8.11
N ALA A 11 -18.71 -5.02 7.63
CA ALA A 11 -18.96 -5.04 6.19
C ALA A 11 -18.45 -3.77 5.52
N ALA A 12 -18.67 -2.62 6.15
CA ALA A 12 -18.19 -1.36 5.62
C ALA A 12 -16.67 -1.30 5.62
N THR A 13 -16.04 -1.84 6.66
CA THR A 13 -14.59 -1.90 6.73
C THR A 13 -14.02 -2.78 5.62
N ALA A 14 -14.64 -3.95 5.40
CA ALA A 14 -14.19 -4.84 4.32
C ALA A 14 -14.31 -4.15 2.96
N VAL A 15 -15.40 -3.43 2.71
CA VAL A 15 -15.58 -2.69 1.46
C VAL A 15 -14.53 -1.60 1.33
N LEU A 16 -14.25 -0.87 2.41
CA LEU A 16 -13.23 0.17 2.39
C LEU A 16 -11.85 -0.40 2.01
N LEU A 17 -11.48 -1.52 2.63
CA LEU A 17 -10.20 -2.15 2.34
C LEU A 17 -10.13 -2.63 0.89
N GLN A 18 -11.23 -3.14 0.34
CA GLN A 18 -11.29 -3.53 -1.06
C GLN A 18 -11.13 -2.32 -1.98
N HIS A 19 -11.77 -1.22 -1.64
CA HIS A 19 -11.63 0.02 -2.41
C HIS A 19 -10.20 0.53 -2.38
N LEU A 20 -9.56 0.47 -1.21
CA LEU A 20 -8.15 0.86 -1.11
C LEU A 20 -7.25 -0.02 -1.94
N ALA A 21 -7.52 -1.34 -1.96
CA ALA A 21 -6.76 -2.26 -2.80
C ALA A 21 -6.89 -1.87 -4.29
N GLN A 22 -8.08 -1.53 -4.73
CA GLN A 22 -8.32 -1.09 -6.10
C GLN A 22 -7.60 0.22 -6.39
N GLU A 23 -7.61 1.15 -5.45
CA GLU A 23 -6.90 2.42 -5.62
C GLU A 23 -5.39 2.21 -5.70
N VAL A 24 -4.85 1.33 -4.87
CA VAL A 24 -3.42 1.00 -4.93
C VAL A 24 -3.09 0.37 -6.28
N ASP A 25 -3.92 -0.54 -6.76
CA ASP A 25 -3.71 -1.16 -8.07
C ASP A 25 -3.77 -0.14 -9.20
N HIS A 26 -4.68 0.82 -9.10
CA HIS A 26 -4.80 1.90 -10.07
C HIS A 26 -3.53 2.76 -10.09
N VAL A 27 -3.05 3.11 -8.91
CA VAL A 27 -1.82 3.89 -8.77
C VAL A 27 -0.65 3.13 -9.37
N ARG A 28 -0.57 1.82 -9.14
CA ARG A 28 0.49 0.99 -9.67
C ARG A 28 0.49 1.00 -11.21
N LEU A 29 -0.69 0.86 -11.80
CA LEU A 29 -0.81 0.87 -13.27
C LEU A 29 -0.46 2.24 -13.84
N ASP A 30 -0.94 3.29 -13.19
CA ASP A 30 -0.66 4.64 -13.62
C ASP A 30 0.83 4.97 -13.47
N LEU A 31 1.43 4.52 -12.37
CA LEU A 31 2.85 4.67 -12.12
C LEU A 31 3.69 3.96 -13.20
N ALA A 32 3.24 2.79 -13.65
CA ALA A 32 3.93 2.06 -14.70
C ALA A 32 3.89 2.79 -16.04
N GLN A 33 2.81 3.52 -16.31
CA GLN A 33 2.62 4.22 -17.59
C GLN A 33 3.07 5.67 -17.54
N HIS A 34 2.95 6.31 -16.39
CA HIS A 34 3.17 7.75 -16.24
C HIS A 34 3.99 8.03 -14.99
N ALA A 35 5.16 7.42 -14.91
CA ALA A 35 6.01 7.52 -13.71
C ALA A 35 6.31 8.96 -13.33
N GLU A 36 6.50 9.82 -14.32
CA GLU A 36 6.87 11.22 -14.08
C GLU A 36 5.83 11.98 -13.26
N THR A 37 4.58 11.52 -13.23
CA THR A 37 3.53 12.14 -12.43
C THR A 37 3.76 11.96 -10.93
N TYR A 38 4.48 10.91 -10.56
CA TYR A 38 4.63 10.48 -9.16
C TYR A 38 6.01 10.75 -8.59
N TYR A 39 6.90 11.34 -9.38
CA TYR A 39 8.26 11.59 -8.95
C TYR A 39 8.60 13.07 -9.07
N PHE A 40 9.42 13.56 -8.15
CA PHE A 40 9.99 14.88 -8.23
C PHE A 40 11.11 14.91 -9.27
N HIS A 41 11.59 16.11 -9.60
CA HIS A 41 12.67 16.30 -10.57
C HIS A 41 13.95 15.53 -10.20
N ASP A 42 14.18 15.36 -8.91
CA ASP A 42 15.37 14.64 -8.42
C ASP A 42 15.17 13.13 -8.40
N GLY A 43 14.02 12.66 -8.86
CA GLY A 43 13.75 11.23 -8.92
C GLY A 43 13.15 10.62 -7.66
N GLU A 44 12.85 11.45 -6.67
CA GLU A 44 12.22 10.93 -5.44
C GLU A 44 10.72 10.78 -5.62
N PRO A 45 10.11 9.75 -5.00
CA PRO A 45 8.68 9.60 -5.06
C PRO A 45 7.96 10.78 -4.43
N ASP A 46 6.80 11.08 -4.98
CA ASP A 46 5.93 12.13 -4.48
C ASP A 46 5.44 11.81 -3.06
N ALA A 47 5.33 12.85 -2.23
CA ALA A 47 4.89 12.70 -0.84
C ALA A 47 3.48 12.12 -0.73
N SER A 48 2.61 12.41 -1.69
CA SER A 48 1.25 11.85 -1.70
C SER A 48 1.27 10.35 -1.86
N LEU A 49 2.17 9.84 -2.70
CA LEU A 49 2.32 8.41 -2.89
C LEU A 49 2.80 7.75 -1.59
N ALA A 50 3.78 8.37 -0.92
CA ALA A 50 4.29 7.85 0.34
C ALA A 50 3.20 7.81 1.42
N SER A 51 2.43 8.88 1.53
CA SER A 51 1.37 8.98 2.52
C SER A 51 0.28 7.94 2.28
N MET A 52 -0.11 7.77 1.04
CA MET A 52 -1.12 6.77 0.68
C MET A 52 -0.64 5.36 1.02
N ALA A 53 0.59 5.04 0.64
CA ALA A 53 1.14 3.70 0.87
C ALA A 53 1.27 3.41 2.36
N GLY A 54 1.71 4.39 3.15
CA GLY A 54 1.84 4.22 4.59
C GLY A 54 0.50 4.01 5.27
N TYR A 55 -0.48 4.80 4.91
CA TYR A 55 -1.84 4.68 5.44
C TYR A 55 -2.44 3.32 5.09
N ALA A 56 -2.33 2.92 3.84
CA ALA A 56 -2.86 1.65 3.38
C ALA A 56 -2.16 0.46 4.06
N ALA A 57 -0.85 0.55 4.26
CA ALA A 57 -0.11 -0.50 4.94
C ALA A 57 -0.56 -0.68 6.38
N ASP A 58 -0.79 0.43 7.09
CA ASP A 58 -1.28 0.39 8.45
C ASP A 58 -2.67 -0.26 8.52
N LEU A 59 -3.55 0.11 7.59
CA LEU A 59 -4.89 -0.47 7.55
C LEU A 59 -4.86 -1.96 7.22
N ALA A 60 -3.98 -2.37 6.29
CA ALA A 60 -3.83 -3.78 5.96
C ALA A 60 -3.37 -4.58 7.17
N LEU A 61 -2.43 -4.03 7.92
CA LEU A 61 -1.92 -4.70 9.10
C LEU A 61 -3.00 -4.82 10.17
N GLN A 62 -3.74 -3.75 10.43
CA GLN A 62 -4.83 -3.77 11.39
C GLN A 62 -5.92 -4.76 10.98
N GLY A 63 -6.26 -4.78 9.70
CA GLY A 63 -7.31 -5.66 9.20
C GLY A 63 -6.97 -7.13 9.31
N GLN A 64 -5.68 -7.47 9.23
CA GLN A 64 -5.25 -8.86 9.38
C GLN A 64 -5.50 -9.40 10.79
N HIS A 65 -5.64 -8.52 11.76
CA HIS A 65 -5.93 -8.90 13.13
C HIS A 65 -7.41 -8.89 13.47
N SER A 66 -8.27 -8.60 12.48
CA SER A 66 -9.70 -8.56 12.70
C SER A 66 -10.26 -9.96 12.98
N ARG A 67 -11.31 -10.02 13.77
CA ARG A 67 -12.06 -11.25 13.98
C ARG A 67 -12.95 -11.61 12.83
N ASP A 68 -13.29 -10.64 12.01
CA ASP A 68 -14.18 -10.84 10.86
C ASP A 68 -13.38 -11.36 9.67
N ALA A 69 -13.81 -12.49 9.11
CA ALA A 69 -13.10 -13.13 8.02
C ALA A 69 -13.07 -12.27 6.75
N ALA A 70 -14.17 -11.55 6.47
CA ALA A 70 -14.22 -10.69 5.30
C ALA A 70 -13.22 -9.54 5.41
N VAL A 71 -13.07 -8.98 6.61
CA VAL A 71 -12.09 -7.93 6.86
C VAL A 71 -10.67 -8.47 6.69
N ARG A 72 -10.39 -9.66 7.22
CA ARG A 72 -9.07 -10.28 7.05
C ARG A 72 -8.75 -10.53 5.58
N MET A 73 -9.71 -11.02 4.81
CA MET A 73 -9.51 -11.28 3.38
C MET A 73 -9.27 -9.97 2.62
N SER A 74 -10.06 -8.96 2.91
CA SER A 74 -9.90 -7.66 2.26
C SER A 74 -8.55 -7.02 2.62
N ALA A 75 -8.12 -7.18 3.87
CA ALA A 75 -6.82 -6.71 4.31
C ALA A 75 -5.69 -7.45 3.58
N ALA A 76 -5.84 -8.75 3.36
CA ALA A 76 -4.86 -9.52 2.60
C ALA A 76 -4.79 -9.06 1.15
N MET A 77 -5.93 -8.74 0.54
CA MET A 77 -5.97 -8.17 -0.81
C MET A 77 -5.21 -6.85 -0.87
N LEU A 78 -5.46 -5.99 0.11
CA LEU A 78 -4.77 -4.70 0.18
C LEU A 78 -3.26 -4.90 0.33
N GLY A 79 -2.85 -5.82 1.19
CA GLY A 79 -1.44 -6.17 1.37
C GLY A 79 -0.79 -6.64 0.08
N GLY A 80 -1.50 -7.48 -0.69
CA GLY A 80 -1.02 -7.96 -1.99
C GLY A 80 -0.87 -6.82 -3.00
N SER A 81 -1.84 -5.90 -3.04
CA SER A 81 -1.76 -4.73 -3.91
C SER A 81 -0.56 -3.86 -3.54
N LEU A 82 -0.31 -3.68 -2.25
CA LEU A 82 0.83 -2.90 -1.78
C LEU A 82 2.16 -3.57 -2.15
N GLU A 83 2.24 -4.89 -2.07
CA GLU A 83 3.43 -5.61 -2.51
C GLU A 83 3.68 -5.43 -3.99
N ASN A 84 2.64 -5.46 -4.81
CA ASN A 84 2.76 -5.23 -6.24
C ASN A 84 3.22 -3.80 -6.53
N LEU A 85 2.71 -2.84 -5.78
CA LEU A 85 3.16 -1.45 -5.89
C LEU A 85 4.64 -1.33 -5.53
N ALA A 86 5.07 -1.99 -4.46
CA ALA A 86 6.46 -1.97 -4.04
C ALA A 86 7.38 -2.57 -5.11
N ARG A 87 6.95 -3.65 -5.75
CA ARG A 87 7.73 -4.23 -6.85
C ARG A 87 7.86 -3.28 -8.03
N THR A 88 6.79 -2.58 -8.36
CA THR A 88 6.82 -1.61 -9.45
C THR A 88 7.78 -0.48 -9.13
N LEU A 89 7.73 0.02 -7.90
CA LEU A 89 8.65 1.07 -7.47
C LEU A 89 10.10 0.60 -7.54
N ARG A 90 10.39 -0.61 -7.06
CA ARG A 90 11.74 -1.16 -7.11
C ARG A 90 12.24 -1.29 -8.54
N ALA A 91 11.38 -1.78 -9.43
CA ALA A 91 11.76 -1.94 -10.83
C ALA A 91 12.08 -0.59 -11.46
N GLN A 92 11.31 0.44 -11.16
CA GLN A 92 11.55 1.77 -11.70
C GLN A 92 12.84 2.37 -11.17
N PHE A 93 13.12 2.17 -9.88
CA PHE A 93 14.36 2.68 -9.31
C PHE A 93 15.58 1.97 -9.86
N LEU A 94 15.50 0.66 -10.04
CA LEU A 94 16.60 -0.08 -10.66
C LEU A 94 16.83 0.37 -12.08
N HIS A 95 15.76 0.63 -12.82
CA HIS A 95 15.85 1.12 -14.17
C HIS A 95 16.53 2.50 -14.24
N ARG A 96 16.40 3.29 -13.18
CA ARG A 96 17.04 4.60 -13.08
C ARG A 96 18.46 4.53 -12.55
N GLY A 97 18.95 3.33 -12.26
CA GLY A 97 20.29 3.14 -11.73
C GLY A 97 20.43 3.40 -10.25
N GLU A 98 19.32 3.45 -9.52
CA GLU A 98 19.37 3.68 -8.09
C GLU A 98 19.19 2.38 -7.32
N ASP A 99 19.79 2.33 -6.14
CA ASP A 99 19.64 1.19 -5.25
C ASP A 99 18.24 1.20 -4.64
N ALA A 100 17.47 0.17 -4.91
CA ALA A 100 16.10 0.07 -4.42
C ALA A 100 16.03 0.13 -2.89
N ARG A 101 16.98 -0.52 -2.22
CA ARG A 101 17.01 -0.52 -0.77
C ARG A 101 17.23 0.88 -0.21
N GLY A 102 18.16 1.61 -0.81
CA GLY A 102 18.44 2.98 -0.40
C GLY A 102 17.24 3.89 -0.59
N VAL A 103 16.53 3.70 -1.70
CA VAL A 103 15.34 4.47 -2.00
C VAL A 103 14.23 4.19 -0.97
N PHE A 104 13.97 2.92 -0.66
CA PHE A 104 12.96 2.60 0.33
C PHE A 104 13.33 3.09 1.72
N ALA A 105 14.60 3.05 2.07
CA ALA A 105 15.05 3.56 3.36
C ALA A 105 14.84 5.08 3.44
N ALA A 106 15.20 5.80 2.41
CA ALA A 106 15.00 7.24 2.35
C ALA A 106 13.53 7.62 2.40
N TYR A 107 12.71 6.87 1.67
CA TYR A 107 11.29 7.06 1.60
C TYR A 107 10.66 6.89 2.99
N ALA A 108 11.02 5.81 3.68
CA ALA A 108 10.51 5.54 5.02
C ALA A 108 10.98 6.60 6.02
N ALA A 109 12.23 7.02 5.94
CA ALA A 109 12.79 8.01 6.83
C ALA A 109 12.13 9.37 6.66
N ASP A 110 11.89 9.78 5.41
CA ASP A 110 11.28 11.07 5.11
C ASP A 110 9.86 11.16 5.66
N HIS A 111 9.15 10.07 5.68
CA HIS A 111 7.75 10.07 6.07
C HIS A 111 7.49 9.43 7.42
N GLY A 112 8.53 8.98 8.09
CA GLY A 112 8.38 8.35 9.39
C GLY A 112 7.59 7.07 9.37
N HIS A 113 7.39 6.47 8.22
CA HIS A 113 6.63 5.24 8.09
C HIS A 113 7.54 4.02 8.22
N PRO A 114 7.09 2.99 8.93
CA PRO A 114 7.90 1.79 9.11
C PRO A 114 7.80 0.80 7.95
N LEU A 115 7.56 1.27 6.74
CA LEU A 115 7.42 0.39 5.58
C LEU A 115 8.64 -0.48 5.35
N ALA A 116 9.80 0.07 5.65
CA ALA A 116 11.04 -0.66 5.46
C ALA A 116 11.37 -1.57 6.63
N ARG A 117 10.56 -1.55 7.68
CA ARG A 117 10.85 -2.37 8.78
C ARG A 117 10.20 -3.64 8.55
N ALA A 118 10.46 -4.42 8.00
CA ALA A 118 9.70 -5.61 7.78
C ALA A 118 9.81 -6.59 8.92
#